data_1e96a333964010501e471b6ad2bdfc9f
#
_entry.id   1e96a333964010501e471b6ad2bdfc9f
#
_cell.length_a   1.000
_cell.length_b   1.000
_cell.length_c   1.000
_cell.angle_alpha   90.00
_cell.angle_beta   90.00
_cell.angle_gamma   90.00
#
_symmetry.space_group_name_H-M   'P 1'
#
loop_
_entity.id
_entity.type
_entity.pdbx_description
1 polymer ?
#
loop_
_entity_poly.entity_id
_entity_poly.type
_entity_poly.pdbx_seq_one_letter_code
_entity_poly.pdbx_strand_id
1 'polypeptide(L)'
;MKNLTKRQEEILNLIKSHIQDLGFPPTRADIAKSLGFKSPNAAEQHLRAIEKKGFISILSGASRGIILNDTANDDIPIIGLVAAGGPILAEENIEKTIPRSNNLLSNEIDYYLRVKGDSMVDVGIFEEDLIGVSKTLNPKIGSIVVARINNEVTVKTLIEFNQNKVTLRPENKNYTDINVNPSIDELVIEGSCVALLRESL
;
A
#
# COMPACT_ATOMS: atom_id res chain seq x y z
N MET A 1 9.75 17.99 0.67
CA MET A 1 9.08 17.15 1.69
C MET A 1 9.90 17.15 2.97
N LYS A 2 9.28 17.32 4.15
CA LYS A 2 10.02 17.27 5.41
C LYS A 2 10.19 15.80 5.82
N ASN A 3 11.27 15.15 5.42
CA ASN A 3 11.52 13.75 5.75
C ASN A 3 11.77 13.58 7.26
N LEU A 4 11.22 12.52 7.82
CA LEU A 4 11.52 12.08 9.19
C LEU A 4 12.95 11.54 9.24
N THR A 5 13.60 11.68 10.39
CA THR A 5 14.82 10.92 10.66
C THR A 5 14.44 9.49 11.01
N LYS A 6 15.36 8.54 10.86
CA LYS A 6 15.14 7.12 11.21
C LYS A 6 14.53 6.96 12.62
N ARG A 7 15.03 7.74 13.58
CA ARG A 7 14.52 7.71 14.96
C ARG A 7 13.09 8.26 15.11
N GLN A 8 12.74 9.26 14.31
CA GLN A 8 11.39 9.81 14.27
C GLN A 8 10.40 8.85 13.61
N GLU A 9 10.84 8.11 12.60
CA GLU A 9 10.04 7.05 11.96
C GLU A 9 9.75 5.90 12.94
N GLU A 10 10.76 5.46 13.70
CA GLU A 10 10.58 4.45 14.76
C GLU A 10 9.53 4.87 15.80
N ILE A 11 9.55 6.15 16.23
CA ILE A 11 8.58 6.69 17.17
C ILE A 11 7.18 6.74 16.54
N LEU A 12 7.07 7.22 15.30
CA LEU A 12 5.79 7.31 14.61
C LEU A 12 5.18 5.93 14.39
N ASN A 13 5.97 4.93 14.00
CA ASN A 13 5.54 3.56 13.83
C ASN A 13 5.07 2.94 15.16
N LEU A 14 5.79 3.21 16.27
CA LEU A 14 5.37 2.78 17.61
C LEU A 14 4.02 3.38 18.00
N ILE A 15 3.78 4.67 17.68
CA ILE A 15 2.50 5.33 17.96
C ILE A 15 1.38 4.69 17.13
N LYS A 16 1.63 4.43 15.84
CA LYS A 16 0.67 3.80 14.93
C LYS A 16 0.28 2.40 15.43
N SER A 17 1.25 1.53 15.72
CA SER A 17 0.99 0.17 16.22
C SER A 17 0.24 0.18 17.55
N HIS A 18 0.63 1.06 18.48
CA HIS A 18 -0.02 1.14 19.79
C HIS A 18 -1.50 1.57 19.71
N ILE A 19 -1.82 2.49 18.80
CA ILE A 19 -3.22 2.90 18.51
C ILE A 19 -3.97 1.74 17.85
N GLN A 20 -3.35 1.03 16.93
CA GLN A 20 -3.96 -0.10 16.22
C GLN A 20 -4.28 -1.27 17.19
N ASP A 21 -3.34 -1.59 18.10
CA ASP A 21 -3.46 -2.74 18.98
C ASP A 21 -4.35 -2.47 20.20
N LEU A 22 -4.33 -1.24 20.75
CA LEU A 22 -4.94 -0.90 22.03
C LEU A 22 -6.05 0.16 21.91
N GLY A 23 -6.24 0.79 20.75
CA GLY A 23 -7.26 1.81 20.51
C GLY A 23 -6.92 3.22 21.04
N PHE A 24 -5.72 3.43 21.62
CA PHE A 24 -5.28 4.73 22.13
C PHE A 24 -3.77 4.92 21.96
N PRO A 25 -3.29 6.18 21.92
CA PRO A 25 -1.86 6.47 21.75
C PRO A 25 -1.05 6.13 23.02
N PRO A 26 0.27 5.84 22.86
CA PRO A 26 1.17 5.63 23.99
C PRO A 26 1.42 6.95 24.74
N THR A 27 1.79 6.84 26.02
CA THR A 27 2.31 7.98 26.78
C THR A 27 3.79 8.24 26.42
N ARG A 28 4.31 9.43 26.81
CA ARG A 28 5.74 9.73 26.66
C ARG A 28 6.62 8.73 27.41
N ALA A 29 6.15 8.22 28.55
CA ALA A 29 6.86 7.21 29.33
C ALA A 29 6.87 5.84 28.62
N ASP A 30 5.76 5.46 27.99
CA ASP A 30 5.67 4.23 27.19
C ASP A 30 6.66 4.28 26.01
N ILE A 31 6.69 5.41 25.28
CA ILE A 31 7.63 5.63 24.17
C ILE A 31 9.08 5.56 24.68
N ALA A 32 9.37 6.23 25.79
CA ALA A 32 10.72 6.22 26.36
C ALA A 32 11.16 4.80 26.73
N LYS A 33 10.29 4.02 27.35
CA LYS A 33 10.55 2.64 27.76
C LYS A 33 10.74 1.72 26.54
N SER A 34 9.85 1.79 25.56
CA SER A 34 9.86 0.90 24.38
C SER A 34 11.08 1.15 23.49
N LEU A 35 11.51 2.41 23.38
CA LEU A 35 12.62 2.79 22.50
C LEU A 35 13.95 3.05 23.25
N GLY A 36 14.01 2.76 24.54
CA GLY A 36 15.24 2.87 25.32
C GLY A 36 15.75 4.30 25.52
N PHE A 37 14.85 5.30 25.60
CA PHE A 37 15.26 6.66 25.95
C PHE A 37 15.58 6.78 27.44
N LYS A 38 16.56 7.62 27.78
CA LYS A 38 16.97 7.87 29.16
C LYS A 38 15.89 8.55 30.03
N SER A 39 14.94 9.25 29.39
CA SER A 39 13.85 9.92 30.09
C SER A 39 12.66 10.20 29.16
N PRO A 40 11.44 10.41 29.69
CA PRO A 40 10.27 10.86 28.91
C PRO A 40 10.51 12.20 28.20
N ASN A 41 11.37 13.08 28.74
CA ASN A 41 11.70 14.35 28.11
C ASN A 41 12.49 14.17 26.79
N ALA A 42 13.31 13.13 26.69
CA ALA A 42 13.98 12.81 25.43
C ALA A 42 12.97 12.38 24.36
N ALA A 43 11.95 11.61 24.73
CA ALA A 43 10.87 11.28 23.81
C ALA A 43 10.06 12.52 23.40
N GLU A 44 9.78 13.45 24.34
CA GLU A 44 9.07 14.70 24.07
C GLU A 44 9.77 15.56 23.01
N GLN A 45 11.10 15.68 23.03
CA GLN A 45 11.84 16.44 22.02
C GLN A 45 11.62 15.87 20.60
N HIS A 46 11.63 14.56 20.45
CA HIS A 46 11.35 13.90 19.19
C HIS A 46 9.88 14.09 18.76
N LEU A 47 8.95 13.95 19.71
CA LEU A 47 7.52 14.18 19.46
C LEU A 47 7.26 15.59 18.95
N ARG A 48 7.86 16.62 19.57
CA ARG A 48 7.74 18.01 19.12
C ARG A 48 8.34 18.22 17.71
N ALA A 49 9.42 17.52 17.40
CA ALA A 49 10.00 17.59 16.06
C ALA A 49 9.10 16.89 15.01
N ILE A 50 8.44 15.79 15.37
CA ILE A 50 7.47 15.09 14.52
C ILE A 50 6.21 15.96 14.32
N GLU A 51 5.72 16.61 15.39
CA GLU A 51 4.62 17.59 15.37
C GLU A 51 4.94 18.77 14.44
N LYS A 52 6.13 19.38 14.58
CA LYS A 52 6.58 20.48 13.71
C LYS A 52 6.66 20.07 12.23
N LYS A 53 6.85 18.79 11.95
CA LYS A 53 6.84 18.22 10.60
C LYS A 53 5.42 17.90 10.11
N GLY A 54 4.40 17.98 10.99
CA GLY A 54 3.00 17.82 10.65
C GLY A 54 2.47 16.39 10.74
N PHE A 55 3.25 15.42 11.22
CA PHE A 55 2.82 14.01 11.27
C PHE A 55 1.95 13.67 12.49
N ILE A 56 2.03 14.46 13.56
CA ILE A 56 1.20 14.33 14.77
C ILE A 56 0.80 15.72 15.27
N SER A 57 -0.25 15.75 16.10
CA SER A 57 -0.62 16.88 16.95
C SER A 57 -0.57 16.45 18.40
N ILE A 58 -0.14 17.35 19.31
CA ILE A 58 -0.02 17.04 20.74
C ILE A 58 -0.97 17.94 21.53
N LEU A 59 -1.97 17.33 22.17
CA LEU A 59 -2.89 18.03 23.06
C LEU A 59 -2.18 18.38 24.37
N SER A 60 -2.18 19.66 24.73
CA SER A 60 -1.61 20.12 25.99
C SER A 60 -2.40 19.58 27.18
N GLY A 61 -1.69 19.14 28.22
CA GLY A 61 -2.32 18.65 29.46
C GLY A 61 -2.83 17.21 29.41
N ALA A 62 -2.82 16.54 28.27
CA ALA A 62 -3.26 15.15 28.14
C ALA A 62 -2.07 14.18 28.18
N SER A 63 -2.11 13.16 29.06
CA SER A 63 -1.05 12.14 29.15
C SER A 63 -0.98 11.26 27.88
N ARG A 64 -2.11 11.05 27.21
CA ARG A 64 -2.29 10.32 25.93
C ARG A 64 -2.77 11.24 24.82
N GLY A 65 -2.32 12.49 24.82
CA GLY A 65 -2.76 13.54 23.90
C GLY A 65 -2.04 13.55 22.54
N ILE A 66 -1.51 12.43 22.08
CA ILE A 66 -0.91 12.32 20.75
C ILE A 66 -2.02 11.96 19.76
N ILE A 67 -2.21 12.79 18.75
CA ILE A 67 -3.12 12.56 17.64
C ILE A 67 -2.27 12.36 16.40
N LEU A 68 -2.48 11.28 15.67
CA LEU A 68 -1.91 11.14 14.32
C LEU A 68 -2.61 12.16 13.41
N ASN A 69 -1.84 12.98 12.77
CA ASN A 69 -2.40 13.81 11.70
C ASN A 69 -2.49 12.94 10.45
N ASP A 70 -3.63 12.98 9.77
CA ASP A 70 -3.70 12.53 8.40
C ASP A 70 -2.77 13.44 7.59
N THR A 71 -1.54 13.01 7.44
CA THR A 71 -0.63 13.72 6.55
C THR A 71 -1.18 13.51 5.15
N ALA A 72 -1.29 14.56 4.38
CA ALA A 72 -1.75 14.56 2.98
C ALA A 72 -0.92 13.63 2.03
N ASN A 73 -0.04 12.82 2.61
CA ASN A 73 0.79 11.81 1.96
C ASN A 73 0.36 10.36 2.25
N ASP A 74 -0.69 10.14 3.03
CA ASP A 74 -1.19 8.78 3.35
C ASP A 74 -2.41 8.39 2.47
N ASP A 75 -2.83 9.27 1.57
CA ASP A 75 -3.89 8.98 0.61
C ASP A 75 -3.45 7.86 -0.34
N ILE A 76 -4.36 6.93 -0.60
CA ILE A 76 -4.12 5.82 -1.50
C ILE A 76 -4.37 6.32 -2.93
N PRO A 77 -3.37 6.29 -3.82
CA PRO A 77 -3.57 6.70 -5.20
C PRO A 77 -4.42 5.68 -5.97
N ILE A 78 -5.29 6.18 -6.83
CA ILE A 78 -5.97 5.40 -7.86
C ILE A 78 -5.19 5.57 -9.15
N ILE A 79 -4.74 4.45 -9.68
CA ILE A 79 -4.03 4.36 -10.95
C ILE A 79 -5.05 4.01 -12.04
N GLY A 80 -5.11 4.84 -13.05
CA GLY A 80 -5.95 4.66 -14.23
C GLY A 80 -5.21 3.99 -15.37
N LEU A 81 -5.09 4.70 -16.49
CA LEU A 81 -4.31 4.22 -17.63
C LEU A 81 -2.82 4.32 -17.30
N VAL A 82 -2.12 3.21 -17.40
CA VAL A 82 -0.67 3.18 -17.21
C VAL A 82 0.02 3.44 -18.52
N ALA A 83 0.82 4.49 -18.57
CA ALA A 83 1.64 4.78 -19.75
C ALA A 83 2.69 3.69 -19.97
N ALA A 84 2.92 3.32 -21.22
CA ALA A 84 3.91 2.31 -21.58
C ALA A 84 5.33 2.74 -21.16
N GLY A 85 6.07 1.84 -20.48
CA GLY A 85 7.48 2.02 -20.14
C GLY A 85 7.77 2.79 -18.85
N GLY A 86 6.77 3.34 -18.16
CA GLY A 86 6.93 4.03 -16.89
C GLY A 86 6.62 3.17 -15.65
N PRO A 87 7.04 3.60 -14.45
CA PRO A 87 6.58 3.00 -13.20
C PRO A 87 5.06 3.13 -13.07
N ILE A 88 4.39 2.11 -12.52
CA ILE A 88 2.92 2.15 -12.35
C ILE A 88 2.45 3.32 -11.49
N LEU A 89 3.26 3.74 -10.50
CA LEU A 89 3.00 4.88 -9.61
C LEU A 89 3.60 6.21 -10.11
N ALA A 90 3.85 6.35 -11.41
CA ALA A 90 4.19 7.66 -11.97
C ALA A 90 3.03 8.65 -11.77
N GLU A 91 3.35 9.93 -11.51
CA GLU A 91 2.32 10.96 -11.24
C GLU A 91 1.30 11.07 -12.37
N GLU A 92 1.72 10.87 -13.61
CA GLU A 92 0.89 10.89 -14.82
C GLU A 92 -0.16 9.77 -14.89
N ASN A 93 0.03 8.67 -14.14
CA ASN A 93 -0.91 7.55 -14.07
C ASN A 93 -1.94 7.70 -12.94
N ILE A 94 -1.78 8.68 -12.05
CA ILE A 94 -2.67 8.90 -10.90
C ILE A 94 -3.89 9.69 -11.34
N GLU A 95 -5.08 9.08 -11.29
CA GLU A 95 -6.34 9.76 -11.57
C GLU A 95 -6.79 10.65 -10.42
N LYS A 96 -6.79 10.10 -9.22
CA LYS A 96 -7.20 10.75 -7.97
C LYS A 96 -6.59 10.01 -6.78
N THR A 97 -6.74 10.55 -5.59
CA THR A 97 -6.37 9.88 -4.34
C THR A 97 -7.60 9.66 -3.47
N ILE A 98 -7.60 8.59 -2.67
CA ILE A 98 -8.63 8.32 -1.66
C ILE A 98 -7.96 8.42 -0.28
N PRO A 99 -8.54 9.19 0.68
CA PRO A 99 -8.04 9.23 2.04
C PRO A 99 -7.94 7.82 2.61
N ARG A 100 -6.80 7.48 3.21
CA ARG A 100 -6.62 6.23 3.92
C ARG A 100 -7.52 6.27 5.17
N SER A 101 -8.71 5.72 5.05
CA SER A 101 -9.62 5.58 6.19
C SER A 101 -9.09 4.51 7.15
N ASN A 102 -9.44 4.59 8.44
CA ASN A 102 -9.07 3.61 9.47
C ASN A 102 -9.72 2.22 9.27
N ASN A 103 -10.07 1.85 8.04
CA ASN A 103 -10.57 0.52 7.71
C ASN A 103 -9.44 -0.51 7.77
N LEU A 104 -9.73 -1.69 8.31
CA LEU A 104 -8.78 -2.79 8.52
C LEU A 104 -7.95 -3.16 7.27
N LEU A 105 -8.51 -3.00 6.08
CA LEU A 105 -7.84 -3.31 4.81
C LEU A 105 -6.99 -2.14 4.25
N SER A 106 -7.23 -0.91 4.67
CA SER A 106 -6.54 0.26 4.11
C SER A 106 -5.04 0.27 4.38
N ASN A 107 -4.59 -0.38 5.47
CA ASN A 107 -3.17 -0.46 5.83
C ASN A 107 -2.37 -1.42 4.94
N GLU A 108 -3.03 -2.33 4.24
CA GLU A 108 -2.41 -3.30 3.33
C GLU A 108 -2.41 -2.85 1.87
N ILE A 109 -3.15 -1.78 1.55
CA ILE A 109 -3.29 -1.28 0.18
C ILE A 109 -2.28 -0.17 -0.07
N ASP A 110 -1.39 -0.37 -1.03
CA ASP A 110 -0.43 0.64 -1.48
C ASP A 110 -1.03 1.56 -2.55
N TYR A 111 -1.89 1.01 -3.42
CA TYR A 111 -2.61 1.75 -4.45
C TYR A 111 -3.85 0.99 -4.91
N TYR A 112 -4.79 1.69 -5.52
CA TYR A 112 -5.85 1.10 -6.31
C TYR A 112 -5.51 1.14 -7.79
N LEU A 113 -5.85 0.06 -8.51
CA LEU A 113 -5.74 0.01 -9.96
C LEU A 113 -7.14 -0.13 -10.57
N ARG A 114 -7.46 0.72 -11.52
CA ARG A 114 -8.71 0.61 -12.28
C ARG A 114 -8.58 -0.50 -13.31
N VAL A 115 -9.51 -1.44 -13.27
CA VAL A 115 -9.54 -2.59 -14.18
C VAL A 115 -10.00 -2.15 -15.56
N LYS A 116 -9.32 -2.65 -16.58
CA LYS A 116 -9.71 -2.51 -17.99
C LYS A 116 -9.88 -3.90 -18.62
N GLY A 117 -10.97 -4.05 -19.37
CA GLY A 117 -11.33 -5.30 -20.04
C GLY A 117 -11.99 -6.32 -19.13
N ASP A 118 -12.20 -7.51 -19.65
CA ASP A 118 -13.06 -8.55 -19.09
C ASP A 118 -12.32 -9.87 -18.77
N SER A 119 -10.99 -9.86 -18.78
CA SER A 119 -10.19 -11.07 -18.62
C SER A 119 -10.30 -11.76 -17.25
N MET A 120 -10.97 -11.14 -16.25
CA MET A 120 -11.08 -11.61 -14.87
C MET A 120 -12.54 -11.73 -14.40
N VAL A 121 -13.50 -11.80 -15.32
CA VAL A 121 -14.94 -11.77 -15.00
C VAL A 121 -15.42 -13.04 -14.25
N ASP A 122 -14.82 -14.20 -14.50
CA ASP A 122 -15.23 -15.46 -13.87
C ASP A 122 -14.91 -15.50 -12.36
N VAL A 123 -14.03 -14.59 -11.87
CA VAL A 123 -13.77 -14.38 -10.44
C VAL A 123 -14.41 -13.08 -9.90
N GLY A 124 -15.34 -12.49 -10.66
CA GLY A 124 -16.14 -11.34 -10.22
C GLY A 124 -15.45 -9.98 -10.30
N ILE A 125 -14.34 -9.88 -11.02
CA ILE A 125 -13.65 -8.61 -11.31
C ILE A 125 -14.07 -8.15 -12.70
N PHE A 126 -14.69 -6.97 -12.78
CA PHE A 126 -15.24 -6.42 -14.00
C PHE A 126 -14.51 -5.14 -14.40
N GLU A 127 -14.74 -4.71 -15.63
CA GLU A 127 -14.25 -3.43 -16.12
C GLU A 127 -14.73 -2.27 -15.22
N GLU A 128 -13.89 -1.28 -15.01
CA GLU A 128 -14.06 -0.12 -14.11
C GLU A 128 -13.99 -0.43 -12.61
N ASP A 129 -13.91 -1.70 -12.17
CA ASP A 129 -13.62 -2.01 -10.77
C ASP A 129 -12.26 -1.43 -10.34
N LEU A 130 -12.15 -1.13 -9.05
CA LEU A 130 -10.89 -0.75 -8.42
C LEU A 130 -10.36 -1.92 -7.60
N ILE A 131 -9.23 -2.49 -8.00
CA ILE A 131 -8.54 -3.50 -7.20
C ILE A 131 -7.53 -2.82 -6.28
N GLY A 132 -7.63 -3.10 -4.98
CA GLY A 132 -6.64 -2.68 -3.98
C GLY A 132 -5.43 -3.60 -4.05
N VAL A 133 -4.26 -3.02 -4.28
CA VAL A 133 -3.02 -3.74 -4.51
C VAL A 133 -2.04 -3.50 -3.37
N SER A 134 -1.51 -4.59 -2.83
CA SER A 134 -0.39 -4.59 -1.91
C SER A 134 0.89 -4.97 -2.66
N LYS A 135 1.90 -4.11 -2.59
CA LYS A 135 3.20 -4.37 -3.22
C LYS A 135 3.86 -5.57 -2.57
N THR A 136 4.31 -6.52 -3.37
CA THR A 136 5.04 -7.68 -2.89
C THR A 136 6.02 -8.17 -3.94
N LEU A 137 7.20 -8.57 -3.48
CA LEU A 137 8.22 -9.22 -4.32
C LEU A 137 8.04 -10.74 -4.36
N ASN A 138 7.24 -11.33 -3.47
CA ASN A 138 7.01 -12.75 -3.34
C ASN A 138 5.50 -13.07 -3.34
N PRO A 139 4.83 -12.97 -4.50
CA PRO A 139 3.42 -13.29 -4.60
C PRO A 139 3.19 -14.79 -4.36
N LYS A 140 2.04 -15.14 -3.77
CA LYS A 140 1.66 -16.55 -3.57
C LYS A 140 1.06 -17.11 -4.85
N ILE A 141 1.39 -18.36 -5.18
CA ILE A 141 0.69 -19.11 -6.23
C ILE A 141 -0.81 -19.18 -5.90
N GLY A 142 -1.66 -18.94 -6.89
CA GLY A 142 -3.11 -18.85 -6.75
C GLY A 142 -3.62 -17.44 -6.38
N SER A 143 -2.76 -16.48 -6.05
CA SER A 143 -3.20 -15.10 -5.84
C SER A 143 -3.44 -14.36 -7.16
N ILE A 144 -4.34 -13.39 -7.13
CA ILE A 144 -4.51 -12.44 -8.23
C ILE A 144 -3.42 -11.39 -8.09
N VAL A 145 -2.67 -11.17 -9.16
CA VAL A 145 -1.54 -10.24 -9.21
C VAL A 145 -1.72 -9.20 -10.28
N VAL A 146 -1.13 -8.04 -10.03
CA VAL A 146 -0.85 -7.04 -11.07
C VAL A 146 0.56 -7.31 -11.58
N ALA A 147 0.68 -7.61 -12.85
CA ALA A 147 1.95 -7.88 -13.50
C ALA A 147 2.15 -6.90 -14.66
N ARG A 148 3.40 -6.50 -14.88
CA ARG A 148 3.82 -5.75 -16.05
C ARG A 148 4.73 -6.64 -16.90
N ILE A 149 4.34 -6.85 -18.15
CA ILE A 149 5.03 -7.67 -19.12
C ILE A 149 5.36 -6.79 -20.33
N ASN A 150 6.63 -6.61 -20.64
CA ASN A 150 7.07 -5.82 -21.81
C ASN A 150 6.35 -4.46 -21.91
N ASN A 151 6.22 -3.75 -20.75
CA ASN A 151 5.53 -2.45 -20.59
C ASN A 151 3.98 -2.49 -20.60
N GLU A 152 3.35 -3.65 -20.71
CA GLU A 152 1.90 -3.77 -20.58
C GLU A 152 1.51 -4.25 -19.20
N VAL A 153 0.58 -3.53 -18.54
CA VAL A 153 0.05 -3.90 -17.22
C VAL A 153 -1.16 -4.81 -17.40
N THR A 154 -1.18 -5.89 -16.64
CA THR A 154 -2.29 -6.86 -16.66
C THR A 154 -2.62 -7.40 -15.26
N VAL A 155 -3.88 -7.82 -15.08
CA VAL A 155 -4.36 -8.46 -13.85
C VAL A 155 -4.68 -9.91 -14.17
N LYS A 156 -4.06 -10.86 -13.46
CA LYS A 156 -4.19 -12.31 -13.71
C LYS A 156 -4.02 -13.11 -12.43
N THR A 157 -4.48 -14.33 -12.44
CA THR A 157 -4.16 -15.31 -11.40
C THR A 157 -2.77 -15.91 -11.66
N LEU A 158 -1.91 -15.87 -10.65
CA LEU A 158 -0.57 -16.43 -10.71
C LEU A 158 -0.62 -17.95 -10.53
N ILE A 159 -0.27 -18.71 -11.57
CA ILE A 159 -0.32 -20.18 -11.56
C ILE A 159 1.04 -20.79 -11.33
N GLU A 160 2.08 -20.20 -11.89
CA GLU A 160 3.45 -20.65 -11.76
C GLU A 160 4.40 -19.45 -11.66
N PHE A 161 5.37 -19.51 -10.77
CA PHE A 161 6.35 -18.44 -10.56
C PHE A 161 7.70 -19.01 -10.18
N ASN A 162 8.60 -19.07 -11.15
CA ASN A 162 9.98 -19.52 -10.94
C ASN A 162 10.94 -18.78 -11.89
N GLN A 163 12.23 -19.05 -11.78
CA GLN A 163 13.27 -18.36 -12.55
C GLN A 163 13.17 -18.55 -14.07
N ASN A 164 12.56 -19.64 -14.52
CA ASN A 164 12.52 -19.99 -15.94
C ASN A 164 11.14 -19.79 -16.57
N LYS A 165 10.10 -19.72 -15.74
CA LYS A 165 8.73 -19.66 -16.24
C LYS A 165 7.80 -18.98 -15.25
N VAL A 166 6.97 -18.09 -15.75
CA VAL A 166 5.82 -17.52 -15.04
C VAL A 166 4.58 -17.75 -15.87
N THR A 167 3.54 -18.31 -15.25
CA THR A 167 2.24 -18.53 -15.91
C THR A 167 1.18 -17.69 -15.22
N LEU A 168 0.55 -16.83 -16.00
CA LEU A 168 -0.50 -15.93 -15.58
C LEU A 168 -1.80 -16.32 -16.28
N ARG A 169 -2.81 -16.69 -15.48
CA ARG A 169 -4.11 -17.16 -15.99
C ARG A 169 -5.15 -16.05 -15.98
N PRO A 170 -5.79 -15.78 -17.13
CA PRO A 170 -7.04 -15.03 -17.13
C PRO A 170 -8.16 -15.86 -16.51
N GLU A 171 -9.02 -15.24 -15.77
CA GLU A 171 -10.24 -15.84 -15.24
C GLU A 171 -11.42 -15.45 -16.13
N ASN A 172 -11.31 -15.88 -17.38
CA ASN A 172 -12.34 -15.81 -18.41
C ASN A 172 -11.96 -16.84 -19.50
N LYS A 173 -12.85 -17.80 -19.74
CA LYS A 173 -12.68 -18.90 -20.69
C LYS A 173 -12.43 -18.50 -22.15
N ASN A 174 -12.68 -17.24 -22.51
CA ASN A 174 -12.41 -16.70 -23.83
C ASN A 174 -10.92 -16.35 -24.06
N TYR A 175 -10.10 -16.45 -23.01
CA TYR A 175 -8.68 -16.10 -23.04
C TYR A 175 -7.83 -17.33 -22.69
N THR A 176 -6.57 -17.32 -23.09
CA THR A 176 -5.58 -18.36 -22.79
C THR A 176 -4.55 -17.90 -21.78
N ASP A 177 -3.91 -18.85 -21.10
CA ASP A 177 -2.84 -18.58 -20.15
C ASP A 177 -1.68 -17.82 -20.85
N ILE A 178 -1.14 -16.81 -20.18
CA ILE A 178 0.04 -16.07 -20.60
C ILE A 178 1.26 -16.76 -19.99
N ASN A 179 2.12 -17.33 -20.84
CA ASN A 179 3.37 -17.92 -20.42
C ASN A 179 4.50 -16.93 -20.70
N VAL A 180 5.18 -16.52 -19.64
CA VAL A 180 6.29 -15.55 -19.68
C VAL A 180 7.59 -16.29 -19.39
N ASN A 181 8.60 -16.03 -20.19
CA ASN A 181 9.96 -16.48 -19.94
C ASN A 181 10.80 -15.31 -19.39
N PRO A 182 11.11 -15.27 -18.08
CA PRO A 182 11.83 -14.14 -17.47
C PRO A 182 13.25 -13.93 -18.01
N SER A 183 13.78 -14.87 -18.81
CA SER A 183 15.09 -14.71 -19.47
C SER A 183 14.99 -13.94 -20.80
N ILE A 184 13.79 -13.75 -21.34
CA ILE A 184 13.52 -13.12 -22.64
C ILE A 184 12.62 -11.91 -22.46
N ASP A 185 11.57 -12.06 -21.63
CA ASP A 185 10.54 -11.03 -21.41
C ASP A 185 10.89 -10.20 -20.17
N GLU A 186 10.63 -8.91 -20.25
CA GLU A 186 10.66 -8.07 -19.06
C GLU A 186 9.38 -8.32 -18.25
N LEU A 187 9.53 -8.92 -17.07
CA LEU A 187 8.42 -9.18 -16.15
C LEU A 187 8.66 -8.51 -14.81
N VAL A 188 7.68 -7.74 -14.36
CA VAL A 188 7.62 -7.19 -13.00
C VAL A 188 6.28 -7.55 -12.37
N ILE A 189 6.30 -8.14 -11.17
CA ILE A 189 5.09 -8.26 -10.35
C ILE A 189 4.97 -6.99 -9.52
N GLU A 190 3.99 -6.18 -9.83
CA GLU A 190 3.75 -4.88 -9.18
C GLU A 190 3.06 -5.03 -7.81
N GLY A 191 2.39 -6.17 -7.59
CA GLY A 191 1.76 -6.51 -6.31
C GLY A 191 0.67 -7.56 -6.42
N SER A 192 0.10 -7.89 -5.26
CA SER A 192 -1.05 -8.81 -5.13
C SER A 192 -2.33 -8.04 -4.84
N CYS A 193 -3.44 -8.47 -5.45
CA CYS A 193 -4.77 -7.96 -5.16
C CYS A 193 -5.20 -8.42 -3.75
N VAL A 194 -5.54 -7.47 -2.89
CA VAL A 194 -5.98 -7.70 -1.50
C VAL A 194 -7.39 -7.18 -1.23
N ALA A 195 -7.94 -6.39 -2.14
CA ALA A 195 -9.29 -5.82 -2.02
C ALA A 195 -9.90 -5.56 -3.39
N LEU A 196 -11.23 -5.51 -3.42
CA LEU A 196 -12.02 -5.08 -4.58
C LEU A 196 -13.01 -4.01 -4.12
N LEU A 197 -13.06 -2.91 -4.83
CA LEU A 197 -14.03 -1.84 -4.61
C LEU A 197 -14.77 -1.58 -5.93
N ARG A 198 -16.10 -1.61 -5.89
CA ARG A 198 -16.98 -1.26 -7.02
C ARG A 198 -17.77 -0.03 -6.67
N GLU A 199 -17.63 1.03 -7.48
CA GLU A 199 -18.27 2.33 -7.24
C GLU A 199 -19.76 2.34 -7.65
N SER A 200 -20.19 1.40 -8.52
CA SER A 200 -21.59 1.25 -8.95
C SER A 200 -21.96 -0.24 -9.07
N LEU A 201 -23.22 -0.57 -8.82
CA LEU A 201 -23.81 -1.89 -9.07
C LEU A 201 -24.47 -1.92 -10.43
#